data_ce0f852ba26f3bef1dcb3077b671637d
#
_entry.id   ce0f852ba26f3bef1dcb3077b671637d
#
_cell.length_a   1.000
_cell.length_b   1.000
_cell.length_c   1.000
_cell.angle_alpha   90.00
_cell.angle_beta   90.00
_cell.angle_gamma   90.00
#
_symmetry.space_group_name_H-M   'P 1'
#
loop_
_entity.id
_entity.type
_entity.pdbx_description
1 polymer ?
#
loop_
_entity_poly.entity_id
_entity_poly.type
_entity_poly.pdbx_seq_one_letter_code
_entity_poly.pdbx_strand_id
1 'polypeptide(L)'
;MRPEGELPDKSIMIKRLSKLSLELENRYVGQVTTQQNICGLDLETKLWKQGFKLVAGVDEVGRGPLAGPVVAACVVFPKTVESLPGVNDSKKLSSAKREELFEVILKNALDVGIGIVKEKVIDRMNILNASLTAMWKAIDQLKSPPDFILVDGNQKIPNLSFPQMPVIKGDSLSLSIASASIIAKVTRDRIMLKYHKKYPEFGFDEHKGYSTQLHIEALKTFGPCKIHRQSFKLVKLCQSNQINLEMK
;
A
#
# COMPACT_ATOMS: atom_id res chain seq x y z
N MET A 1 -24.43 -35.45 -20.40
CA MET A 1 -24.35 -34.00 -20.39
C MET A 1 -24.55 -33.54 -18.96
N ARG A 2 -23.53 -32.98 -18.30
CA ARG A 2 -23.66 -32.33 -17.01
C ARG A 2 -23.95 -30.86 -17.26
N PRO A 3 -24.85 -30.20 -16.52
CA PRO A 3 -25.12 -28.78 -16.71
C PRO A 3 -23.92 -27.94 -16.28
N GLU A 4 -23.51 -27.00 -17.12
CA GLU A 4 -22.50 -26.00 -16.84
C GLU A 4 -23.01 -25.00 -15.79
N GLY A 5 -22.21 -24.73 -14.77
CA GLY A 5 -22.16 -23.41 -14.14
C GLY A 5 -22.97 -23.16 -12.88
N GLU A 6 -23.11 -24.10 -11.96
CA GLU A 6 -23.47 -23.71 -10.58
C GLU A 6 -22.22 -23.21 -9.85
N LEU A 7 -22.22 -21.93 -9.49
CA LEU A 7 -21.23 -21.36 -8.57
C LEU A 7 -21.31 -22.10 -7.23
N PRO A 8 -20.19 -22.55 -6.65
CA PRO A 8 -20.20 -23.26 -5.38
C PRO A 8 -20.84 -22.39 -4.30
N ASP A 9 -21.66 -23.02 -3.46
CA ASP A 9 -22.39 -22.40 -2.36
C ASP A 9 -21.45 -21.47 -1.56
N LYS A 10 -21.84 -20.19 -1.49
CA LYS A 10 -21.06 -19.14 -0.79
C LYS A 10 -20.72 -19.53 0.66
N SER A 11 -21.59 -20.31 1.34
CA SER A 11 -21.37 -20.76 2.72
C SER A 11 -20.24 -21.79 2.83
N ILE A 12 -20.13 -22.70 1.86
CA ILE A 12 -19.06 -23.71 1.78
C ILE A 12 -17.74 -23.03 1.41
N MET A 13 -17.80 -22.06 0.53
CA MET A 13 -16.63 -21.26 0.12
C MET A 13 -16.10 -20.42 1.29
N ILE A 14 -16.96 -19.76 2.07
CA ILE A 14 -16.59 -19.00 3.27
C ILE A 14 -15.97 -19.91 4.35
N LYS A 15 -16.52 -21.10 4.61
CA LYS A 15 -15.97 -22.08 5.57
C LYS A 15 -14.62 -22.64 5.12
N ARG A 16 -14.42 -22.91 3.84
CA ARG A 16 -13.11 -23.31 3.29
C ARG A 16 -12.10 -22.18 3.41
N LEU A 17 -12.50 -20.95 3.15
CA LEU A 17 -11.64 -19.76 3.23
C LEU A 17 -11.22 -19.43 4.66
N SER A 18 -12.11 -19.56 5.65
CA SER A 18 -11.77 -19.36 7.07
C SER A 18 -10.77 -20.41 7.59
N LYS A 19 -10.93 -21.67 7.20
CA LYS A 19 -10.00 -22.74 7.54
C LYS A 19 -8.63 -22.52 6.88
N LEU A 20 -8.61 -22.09 5.63
CA LEU A 20 -7.41 -21.83 4.86
C LEU A 20 -6.64 -20.59 5.36
N SER A 21 -7.34 -19.51 5.70
CA SER A 21 -6.76 -18.32 6.34
C SER A 21 -6.06 -18.71 7.65
N LEU A 22 -6.69 -19.55 8.47
CA LEU A 22 -6.13 -20.01 9.73
C LEU A 22 -4.89 -20.92 9.54
N GLU A 23 -4.92 -21.81 8.54
CA GLU A 23 -3.78 -22.69 8.22
C GLU A 23 -2.59 -21.91 7.63
N LEU A 24 -2.85 -20.88 6.83
CA LEU A 24 -1.83 -20.01 6.27
C LEU A 24 -1.27 -19.05 7.36
N GLU A 25 -2.12 -18.47 8.20
CA GLU A 25 -1.69 -17.67 9.35
C GLU A 25 -0.78 -18.47 10.29
N ASN A 26 -1.14 -19.71 10.63
CA ASN A 26 -0.35 -20.58 11.52
C ASN A 26 0.97 -21.08 10.90
N ARG A 27 1.06 -21.24 9.58
CA ARG A 27 2.31 -21.66 8.91
C ARG A 27 3.30 -20.52 8.72
N TYR A 28 2.86 -19.29 8.56
CA TYR A 28 3.74 -18.16 8.30
C TYR A 28 4.19 -17.39 9.55
N VAL A 29 3.48 -17.52 10.66
CA VAL A 29 3.92 -16.95 11.95
C VAL A 29 5.17 -17.67 12.52
N GLY A 30 5.48 -18.90 12.04
CA GLY A 30 6.57 -19.75 12.59
C GLY A 30 7.83 -19.94 11.73
N GLN A 31 7.89 -19.47 10.49
CA GLN A 31 9.01 -19.76 9.58
C GLN A 31 9.63 -18.52 8.95
N VAL A 32 10.26 -17.68 9.76
CA VAL A 32 11.30 -16.77 9.26
C VAL A 32 12.62 -17.52 9.30
N THR A 33 12.87 -18.41 8.36
CA THR A 33 14.20 -18.97 8.13
C THR A 33 14.99 -18.02 7.24
N THR A 34 16.27 -17.87 7.57
CA THR A 34 17.30 -17.00 6.98
C THR A 34 17.71 -17.38 5.55
N GLN A 35 16.77 -17.64 4.65
CA GLN A 35 17.03 -17.65 3.20
C GLN A 35 16.71 -16.26 2.65
N GLN A 36 17.57 -15.77 1.75
CA GLN A 36 17.44 -14.48 1.07
C GLN A 36 15.97 -14.31 0.62
N ASN A 37 15.25 -13.37 1.26
CA ASN A 37 13.86 -13.04 0.92
C ASN A 37 13.86 -12.40 -0.47
N ILE A 38 13.79 -13.22 -1.50
CA ILE A 38 13.51 -12.79 -2.87
C ILE A 38 12.00 -12.69 -2.96
N CYS A 39 11.50 -11.49 -3.24
CA CYS A 39 10.09 -11.28 -3.55
C CYS A 39 9.70 -12.19 -4.72
N GLY A 40 8.70 -13.02 -4.54
CA GLY A 40 8.30 -14.06 -5.48
C GLY A 40 6.79 -14.20 -5.66
N LEU A 41 6.40 -15.27 -6.33
CA LEU A 41 5.00 -15.61 -6.63
C LEU A 41 4.47 -16.77 -5.78
N ASP A 42 5.14 -17.10 -4.68
CA ASP A 42 4.78 -18.28 -3.88
C ASP A 42 3.38 -18.19 -3.28
N LEU A 43 2.98 -17.00 -2.83
CA LEU A 43 1.65 -16.76 -2.27
C LEU A 43 0.58 -16.81 -3.36
N GLU A 44 0.80 -16.11 -4.45
CA GLU A 44 -0.10 -16.10 -5.62
C GLU A 44 -0.25 -17.51 -6.21
N THR A 45 0.86 -18.23 -6.39
CA THR A 45 0.85 -19.61 -6.94
C THR A 45 0.06 -20.56 -6.07
N LYS A 46 0.17 -20.47 -4.73
CA LYS A 46 -0.62 -21.29 -3.81
C LYS A 46 -2.11 -21.00 -3.95
N LEU A 47 -2.50 -19.72 -4.05
CA LEU A 47 -3.88 -19.31 -4.25
C LEU A 47 -4.41 -19.73 -5.61
N TRP A 48 -3.62 -19.61 -6.68
CA TRP A 48 -3.98 -20.08 -8.01
C TRP A 48 -4.21 -21.61 -8.08
N LYS A 49 -3.38 -22.39 -7.36
CA LYS A 49 -3.56 -23.85 -7.23
C LYS A 49 -4.84 -24.23 -6.46
N GLN A 50 -5.35 -23.33 -5.62
CA GLN A 50 -6.61 -23.51 -4.89
C GLN A 50 -7.84 -23.09 -5.70
N GLY A 51 -7.64 -22.61 -6.95
CA GLY A 51 -8.71 -22.28 -7.88
C GLY A 51 -9.00 -20.77 -8.01
N PHE A 52 -8.37 -19.91 -7.21
CA PHE A 52 -8.49 -18.47 -7.41
C PHE A 52 -7.88 -18.07 -8.76
N LYS A 53 -8.51 -17.11 -9.44
CA LYS A 53 -8.09 -16.68 -10.77
C LYS A 53 -7.42 -15.30 -10.75
N LEU A 54 -8.03 -14.36 -10.03
CA LEU A 54 -7.61 -12.97 -9.93
C LEU A 54 -7.13 -12.67 -8.50
N VAL A 55 -5.87 -12.99 -8.23
CA VAL A 55 -5.22 -12.69 -6.94
C VAL A 55 -4.63 -11.29 -7.01
N ALA A 56 -5.09 -10.39 -6.14
CA ALA A 56 -4.60 -9.03 -6.05
C ALA A 56 -3.65 -8.86 -4.86
N GLY A 57 -2.61 -8.04 -5.01
CA GLY A 57 -1.80 -7.53 -3.90
C GLY A 57 -2.07 -6.04 -3.68
N VAL A 58 -2.19 -5.61 -2.43
CA VAL A 58 -2.44 -4.20 -2.08
C VAL A 58 -1.46 -3.72 -1.00
N ASP A 59 -0.93 -2.51 -1.20
CA ASP A 59 -0.05 -1.82 -0.25
C ASP A 59 -0.30 -0.31 -0.25
N GLU A 60 0.08 0.38 0.84
CA GLU A 60 -0.02 1.83 0.97
C GLU A 60 1.31 2.50 1.29
N VAL A 61 1.40 3.78 0.94
CA VAL A 61 2.52 4.67 1.27
C VAL A 61 2.02 6.01 1.81
N GLY A 62 2.82 6.61 2.68
CA GLY A 62 2.52 7.96 3.17
C GLY A 62 1.80 7.99 4.50
N ARG A 63 1.97 7.00 5.38
CA ARG A 63 1.42 7.04 6.76
C ARG A 63 2.16 8.02 7.65
N GLY A 64 3.49 7.97 7.66
CA GLY A 64 4.34 8.78 8.55
C GLY A 64 4.54 10.27 8.21
N PRO A 65 4.45 10.71 6.93
CA PRO A 65 4.67 12.12 6.57
C PRO A 65 3.72 13.09 7.27
N LEU A 66 4.22 14.30 7.55
CA LEU A 66 3.47 15.42 8.12
C LEU A 66 2.56 16.11 7.09
N ALA A 67 2.85 15.91 5.81
CA ALA A 67 2.15 16.54 4.70
C ALA A 67 1.87 15.56 3.56
N GLY A 68 0.84 15.87 2.78
CA GLY A 68 0.46 15.12 1.60
C GLY A 68 -0.45 13.92 1.88
N PRO A 69 -0.95 13.26 0.82
CA PRO A 69 -1.92 12.19 0.92
C PRO A 69 -1.31 10.86 1.39
N VAL A 70 -2.17 9.94 1.80
CA VAL A 70 -1.90 8.51 1.76
C VAL A 70 -2.32 8.00 0.37
N VAL A 71 -1.47 7.19 -0.24
CA VAL A 71 -1.71 6.57 -1.53
C VAL A 71 -1.57 5.06 -1.37
N ALA A 72 -2.53 4.31 -1.88
CA ALA A 72 -2.45 2.86 -2.01
C ALA A 72 -2.53 2.46 -3.47
N ALA A 73 -1.97 1.30 -3.80
CA ALA A 73 -2.18 0.67 -5.08
C ALA A 73 -2.60 -0.79 -4.89
N CYS A 74 -3.31 -1.30 -5.88
CA CYS A 74 -3.71 -2.70 -5.96
C CYS A 74 -3.29 -3.23 -7.33
N VAL A 75 -2.57 -4.35 -7.35
CA VAL A 75 -2.01 -4.94 -8.59
C VAL A 75 -2.46 -6.38 -8.73
N VAL A 76 -2.94 -6.72 -9.92
CA VAL A 76 -3.32 -8.08 -10.32
C VAL A 76 -2.43 -8.53 -11.46
N PHE A 77 -1.78 -9.68 -11.33
CA PHE A 77 -0.99 -10.29 -12.40
C PHE A 77 -1.72 -11.48 -13.05
N PRO A 78 -1.43 -11.77 -14.33
CA PRO A 78 -1.87 -13.02 -14.96
C PRO A 78 -1.13 -14.21 -14.34
N LYS A 79 -1.74 -15.41 -14.37
CA LYS A 79 -1.08 -16.64 -13.91
C LYS A 79 0.18 -17.01 -14.70
N THR A 80 0.34 -16.41 -15.87
CA THR A 80 1.48 -16.59 -16.76
C THR A 80 2.61 -15.59 -16.50
N VAL A 81 2.45 -14.70 -15.49
CA VAL A 81 3.52 -13.76 -15.14
C VAL A 81 4.73 -14.54 -14.63
N GLU A 82 5.88 -14.16 -15.13
CA GLU A 82 7.17 -14.59 -14.61
C GLU A 82 7.62 -13.64 -13.48
N SER A 83 8.71 -14.01 -12.78
CA SER A 83 9.32 -13.09 -11.82
C SER A 83 9.73 -11.80 -12.53
N LEU A 84 9.46 -10.66 -11.93
CA LEU A 84 9.92 -9.36 -12.43
C LEU A 84 11.24 -8.99 -11.72
N PRO A 85 12.40 -9.13 -12.40
CA PRO A 85 13.70 -8.89 -11.79
C PRO A 85 13.81 -7.48 -11.20
N GLY A 86 14.22 -7.39 -9.93
CA GLY A 86 14.41 -6.13 -9.22
C GLY A 86 13.16 -5.62 -8.49
N VAL A 87 11.97 -6.20 -8.72
CA VAL A 87 10.80 -5.90 -7.89
C VAL A 87 11.03 -6.43 -6.48
N ASN A 88 11.01 -5.53 -5.49
CA ASN A 88 11.22 -5.81 -4.08
C ASN A 88 10.64 -4.64 -3.26
N ASP A 89 10.74 -4.69 -1.94
CA ASP A 89 10.41 -3.59 -1.02
C ASP A 89 10.87 -2.23 -1.59
N SER A 90 9.92 -1.36 -1.87
CA SER A 90 10.15 -0.07 -2.55
C SER A 90 11.12 0.84 -1.80
N LYS A 91 11.29 0.65 -0.48
CA LYS A 91 12.20 1.43 0.37
C LYS A 91 13.69 1.09 0.13
N LYS A 92 13.96 -0.12 -0.40
CA LYS A 92 15.32 -0.59 -0.73
C LYS A 92 15.78 -0.15 -2.12
N LEU A 93 14.88 0.43 -2.94
CA LEU A 93 15.13 0.82 -4.32
C LEU A 93 15.48 2.31 -4.43
N SER A 94 16.37 2.67 -5.36
CA SER A 94 16.57 4.06 -5.74
C SER A 94 15.33 4.64 -6.44
N SER A 95 15.20 5.98 -6.48
CA SER A 95 14.08 6.63 -7.18
C SER A 95 14.05 6.28 -8.66
N ALA A 96 15.20 6.27 -9.33
CA ALA A 96 15.31 5.89 -10.73
C ALA A 96 14.86 4.45 -10.98
N LYS A 97 15.28 3.51 -10.11
CA LYS A 97 14.86 2.10 -10.24
C LYS A 97 13.37 1.91 -10.00
N ARG A 98 12.77 2.66 -9.06
CA ARG A 98 11.32 2.63 -8.87
C ARG A 98 10.54 3.14 -10.09
N GLU A 99 11.01 4.21 -10.74
CA GLU A 99 10.38 4.74 -11.96
C GLU A 99 10.48 3.74 -13.13
N GLU A 100 11.64 3.07 -13.30
CA GLU A 100 11.79 1.99 -14.28
C GLU A 100 10.82 0.85 -14.02
N LEU A 101 10.77 0.36 -12.77
CA LEU A 101 9.91 -0.75 -12.38
C LEU A 101 8.42 -0.39 -12.42
N PHE A 102 8.06 0.86 -12.21
CA PHE A 102 6.69 1.35 -12.37
C PHE A 102 6.16 1.02 -13.78
N GLU A 103 6.93 1.34 -14.82
CA GLU A 103 6.53 1.07 -16.21
C GLU A 103 6.53 -0.45 -16.51
N VAL A 104 7.51 -1.20 -15.99
CA VAL A 104 7.55 -2.66 -16.10
C VAL A 104 6.33 -3.31 -15.48
N ILE A 105 5.93 -2.88 -14.27
CA ILE A 105 4.74 -3.39 -13.57
C ILE A 105 3.48 -3.10 -14.39
N LEU A 106 3.29 -1.86 -14.86
CA LEU A 106 2.12 -1.49 -15.66
C LEU A 106 1.99 -2.32 -16.95
N LYS A 107 3.12 -2.65 -17.58
CA LYS A 107 3.13 -3.46 -18.80
C LYS A 107 2.77 -4.93 -18.56
N ASN A 108 3.09 -5.48 -17.40
CA ASN A 108 2.90 -6.90 -17.08
C ASN A 108 1.67 -7.20 -16.24
N ALA A 109 1.08 -6.19 -15.57
CA ALA A 109 -0.13 -6.37 -14.79
C ALA A 109 -1.36 -6.53 -15.69
N LEU A 110 -2.31 -7.36 -15.27
CA LEU A 110 -3.65 -7.44 -15.85
C LEU A 110 -4.45 -6.19 -15.51
N ASP A 111 -4.32 -5.72 -14.27
CA ASP A 111 -5.06 -4.56 -13.78
C ASP A 111 -4.30 -3.89 -12.64
N VAL A 112 -4.46 -2.56 -12.55
CA VAL A 112 -3.85 -1.73 -11.51
C VAL A 112 -4.86 -0.67 -11.07
N GLY A 113 -5.20 -0.67 -9.79
CA GLY A 113 -6.01 0.38 -9.18
C GLY A 113 -5.18 1.25 -8.25
N ILE A 114 -5.53 2.54 -8.14
CA ILE A 114 -4.85 3.51 -7.28
C ILE A 114 -5.87 4.24 -6.42
N GLY A 115 -5.68 4.18 -5.11
CA GLY A 115 -6.53 4.86 -4.13
C GLY A 115 -5.77 6.00 -3.44
N ILE A 116 -6.39 7.17 -3.37
CA ILE A 116 -5.79 8.37 -2.77
C ILE A 116 -6.73 8.92 -1.70
N VAL A 117 -6.18 9.16 -0.50
CA VAL A 117 -6.87 9.84 0.60
C VAL A 117 -6.10 11.09 0.98
N LYS A 118 -6.75 12.25 0.82
CA LYS A 118 -6.16 13.56 1.05
C LYS A 118 -6.09 13.90 2.54
N GLU A 119 -5.28 14.88 2.88
CA GLU A 119 -4.91 15.35 4.21
C GLU A 119 -6.14 15.65 5.09
N LYS A 120 -7.11 16.39 4.56
CA LYS A 120 -8.35 16.73 5.29
C LYS A 120 -9.17 15.51 5.71
N VAL A 121 -9.11 14.42 4.93
CA VAL A 121 -9.80 13.17 5.26
C VAL A 121 -8.98 12.40 6.30
N ILE A 122 -7.64 12.41 6.18
CA ILE A 122 -6.74 11.84 7.20
C ILE A 122 -7.01 12.47 8.57
N ASP A 123 -7.13 13.81 8.61
CA ASP A 123 -7.39 14.55 9.85
C ASP A 123 -8.73 14.19 10.52
N ARG A 124 -9.74 13.78 9.73
CA ARG A 124 -11.06 13.40 10.24
C ARG A 124 -11.14 11.97 10.78
N MET A 125 -10.47 11.02 10.09
CA MET A 125 -10.67 9.59 10.36
C MET A 125 -9.45 8.90 11.01
N ASN A 126 -8.37 9.60 11.24
CA ASN A 126 -7.02 9.16 11.58
C ASN A 126 -6.28 8.42 10.45
N ILE A 127 -4.98 8.22 10.67
CA ILE A 127 -4.08 7.67 9.63
C ILE A 127 -4.33 6.20 9.33
N LEU A 128 -4.70 5.38 10.32
CA LEU A 128 -4.98 3.96 10.12
C LEU A 128 -6.21 3.78 9.21
N ASN A 129 -7.32 4.42 9.56
CA ASN A 129 -8.55 4.35 8.78
C ASN A 129 -8.37 4.97 7.38
N ALA A 130 -7.57 6.02 7.28
CA ALA A 130 -7.23 6.63 5.99
C ALA A 130 -6.43 5.70 5.08
N SER A 131 -5.48 4.92 5.65
CA SER A 131 -4.73 3.89 4.91
C SER A 131 -5.65 2.79 4.39
N LEU A 132 -6.47 2.22 5.26
CA LEU A 132 -7.44 1.19 4.88
C LEU A 132 -8.45 1.68 3.84
N THR A 133 -8.89 2.96 3.95
CA THR A 133 -9.75 3.60 2.95
C THR A 133 -9.02 3.79 1.61
N ALA A 134 -7.73 4.12 1.62
CA ALA A 134 -6.94 4.22 0.40
C ALA A 134 -6.80 2.85 -0.29
N MET A 135 -6.54 1.79 0.49
CA MET A 135 -6.50 0.42 -0.03
C MET A 135 -7.84 -0.01 -0.62
N TRP A 136 -8.96 0.26 0.10
CA TRP A 136 -10.30 -0.02 -0.41
C TRP A 136 -10.54 0.68 -1.74
N LYS A 137 -10.20 1.98 -1.86
CA LYS A 137 -10.31 2.74 -3.10
C LYS A 137 -9.46 2.18 -4.23
N ALA A 138 -8.25 1.68 -3.93
CA ALA A 138 -7.38 1.06 -4.92
C ALA A 138 -8.02 -0.21 -5.50
N ILE A 139 -8.64 -1.03 -4.66
CA ILE A 139 -9.35 -2.24 -5.07
C ILE A 139 -10.59 -1.89 -5.89
N ASP A 140 -11.35 -0.88 -5.48
CA ASP A 140 -12.58 -0.41 -6.16
C ASP A 140 -12.31 0.17 -7.57
N GLN A 141 -11.06 0.60 -7.85
CA GLN A 141 -10.64 1.08 -9.17
C GLN A 141 -10.27 -0.03 -10.16
N LEU A 142 -10.21 -1.29 -9.73
CA LEU A 142 -9.95 -2.39 -10.63
C LEU A 142 -11.13 -2.58 -11.60
N LYS A 143 -10.83 -2.85 -12.87
CA LYS A 143 -11.83 -3.10 -13.92
C LYS A 143 -12.58 -4.40 -13.68
N SER A 144 -11.91 -5.39 -13.10
CA SER A 144 -12.49 -6.68 -12.74
C SER A 144 -12.29 -6.94 -11.25
N PRO A 145 -13.36 -7.32 -10.51
CA PRO A 145 -13.24 -7.60 -9.09
C PRO A 145 -12.29 -8.79 -8.86
N PRO A 146 -11.34 -8.67 -7.92
CA PRO A 146 -10.46 -9.77 -7.56
C PRO A 146 -11.26 -10.86 -6.81
N ASP A 147 -10.80 -12.10 -6.89
CA ASP A 147 -11.41 -13.20 -6.14
C ASP A 147 -10.63 -13.54 -4.85
N PHE A 148 -9.42 -12.99 -4.70
CA PHE A 148 -8.64 -13.00 -3.44
C PHE A 148 -7.71 -11.80 -3.35
N ILE A 149 -7.50 -11.26 -2.13
CA ILE A 149 -6.66 -10.10 -1.89
C ILE A 149 -5.59 -10.40 -0.84
N LEU A 150 -4.33 -10.19 -1.20
CA LEU A 150 -3.17 -10.14 -0.32
C LEU A 150 -2.98 -8.69 0.14
N VAL A 151 -3.04 -8.45 1.45
CA VAL A 151 -2.95 -7.11 2.04
C VAL A 151 -1.62 -6.97 2.77
N ASP A 152 -0.81 -5.95 2.46
CA ASP A 152 0.39 -5.71 3.26
C ASP A 152 0.06 -5.34 4.70
N GLY A 153 0.88 -5.86 5.64
CA GLY A 153 0.70 -5.62 7.07
C GLY A 153 -0.13 -6.67 7.80
N ASN A 154 -0.71 -6.26 8.93
CA ASN A 154 -1.40 -7.15 9.87
C ASN A 154 -2.92 -6.86 9.99
N GLN A 155 -3.46 -5.94 9.17
CA GLN A 155 -4.85 -5.52 9.25
C GLN A 155 -5.64 -5.99 8.03
N LYS A 156 -6.87 -6.45 8.26
CA LYS A 156 -7.85 -6.63 7.19
C LYS A 156 -8.49 -5.30 6.83
N ILE A 157 -8.83 -5.14 5.55
CA ILE A 157 -9.59 -3.99 5.07
C ILE A 157 -11.05 -4.19 5.48
N PRO A 158 -11.64 -3.28 6.29
CA PRO A 158 -13.00 -3.45 6.78
C PRO A 158 -14.02 -3.31 5.63
N ASN A 159 -15.18 -3.96 5.79
CA ASN A 159 -16.31 -3.91 4.86
C ASN A 159 -15.97 -4.34 3.42
N LEU A 160 -14.94 -5.14 3.24
CA LEU A 160 -14.57 -5.71 1.96
C LEU A 160 -15.23 -7.08 1.81
N SER A 161 -16.00 -7.27 0.75
CA SER A 161 -16.74 -8.54 0.49
C SER A 161 -15.85 -9.65 -0.08
N PHE A 162 -14.63 -9.34 -0.48
CA PHE A 162 -13.68 -10.30 -1.04
C PHE A 162 -12.90 -11.02 0.05
N PRO A 163 -12.56 -12.32 -0.15
CA PRO A 163 -11.59 -13.02 0.68
C PRO A 163 -10.27 -12.25 0.71
N GLN A 164 -9.69 -12.08 1.90
CA GLN A 164 -8.46 -11.33 2.05
C GLN A 164 -7.55 -11.94 3.13
N MET A 165 -6.25 -11.81 2.93
CA MET A 165 -5.23 -12.29 3.86
C MET A 165 -4.20 -11.18 4.12
N PRO A 166 -4.08 -10.69 5.37
CA PRO A 166 -2.97 -9.84 5.78
C PRO A 166 -1.64 -10.61 5.70
N VAL A 167 -0.62 -9.97 5.16
CA VAL A 167 0.72 -10.54 4.99
C VAL A 167 1.74 -9.59 5.61
N ILE A 168 2.29 -9.96 6.76
CA ILE A 168 3.33 -9.15 7.42
C ILE A 168 4.59 -9.13 6.54
N LYS A 169 5.09 -7.94 6.22
CA LYS A 169 6.19 -7.70 5.26
C LYS A 169 5.88 -8.28 3.88
N GLY A 170 4.64 -8.17 3.44
CA GLY A 170 4.17 -8.69 2.16
C GLY A 170 4.93 -8.11 0.98
N ASP A 171 5.40 -6.87 1.07
CA ASP A 171 6.25 -6.18 0.10
C ASP A 171 7.60 -6.87 -0.16
N SER A 172 8.03 -7.77 0.70
CA SER A 172 9.23 -8.60 0.52
C SER A 172 8.92 -10.08 0.21
N LEU A 173 7.66 -10.49 0.17
CA LEU A 173 7.23 -11.88 0.02
C LEU A 173 6.38 -12.14 -1.23
N SER A 174 5.52 -11.20 -1.62
CA SER A 174 4.54 -11.29 -2.70
C SER A 174 4.87 -10.32 -3.82
N LEU A 175 4.98 -10.81 -5.05
CA LEU A 175 5.20 -9.97 -6.23
C LEU A 175 4.09 -8.94 -6.40
N SER A 176 2.84 -9.31 -6.15
CA SER A 176 1.69 -8.42 -6.29
C SER A 176 1.73 -7.29 -5.26
N ILE A 177 2.06 -7.60 -3.98
CA ILE A 177 2.19 -6.59 -2.92
C ILE A 177 3.40 -5.68 -3.17
N ALA A 178 4.58 -6.24 -3.51
CA ALA A 178 5.77 -5.46 -3.81
C ALA A 178 5.55 -4.50 -4.99
N SER A 179 4.85 -4.98 -6.02
CA SER A 179 4.45 -4.15 -7.15
C SER A 179 3.50 -3.03 -6.74
N ALA A 180 2.52 -3.32 -5.89
CA ALA A 180 1.62 -2.32 -5.32
C ALA A 180 2.40 -1.26 -4.52
N SER A 181 3.36 -1.68 -3.70
CA SER A 181 4.27 -0.78 -2.97
C SER A 181 4.99 0.20 -3.89
N ILE A 182 5.56 -0.29 -4.99
CA ILE A 182 6.27 0.54 -5.99
C ILE A 182 5.29 1.51 -6.67
N ILE A 183 4.15 1.03 -7.15
CA ILE A 183 3.13 1.87 -7.82
C ILE A 183 2.63 2.97 -6.87
N ALA A 184 2.30 2.64 -5.63
CA ALA A 184 1.87 3.60 -4.63
C ALA A 184 2.96 4.63 -4.33
N LYS A 185 4.22 4.18 -4.16
CA LYS A 185 5.38 5.04 -3.85
C LYS A 185 5.66 6.04 -4.97
N VAL A 186 5.78 5.58 -6.21
CA VAL A 186 6.03 6.45 -7.37
C VAL A 186 4.87 7.45 -7.55
N THR A 187 3.64 6.98 -7.46
CA THR A 187 2.46 7.85 -7.57
C THR A 187 2.47 8.94 -6.50
N ARG A 188 2.74 8.59 -5.24
CA ARG A 188 2.81 9.57 -4.17
C ARG A 188 3.97 10.55 -4.34
N ASP A 189 5.15 10.07 -4.70
CA ASP A 189 6.32 10.93 -4.92
C ASP A 189 6.07 11.94 -6.04
N ARG A 190 5.44 11.53 -7.14
CA ARG A 190 5.00 12.42 -8.23
C ARG A 190 3.98 13.48 -7.75
N ILE A 191 3.07 13.13 -6.83
CA ILE A 191 2.15 14.09 -6.19
C ILE A 191 2.92 15.10 -5.35
N MET A 192 3.88 14.64 -4.54
CA MET A 192 4.69 15.54 -3.69
C MET A 192 5.57 16.48 -4.49
N LEU A 193 6.08 16.05 -5.66
CA LEU A 193 6.78 16.95 -6.59
C LEU A 193 5.87 18.04 -7.15
N LYS A 194 4.60 17.74 -7.44
CA LYS A 194 3.62 18.77 -7.84
C LYS A 194 3.33 19.74 -6.68
N TYR A 195 3.29 19.25 -5.45
CA TYR A 195 3.14 20.11 -4.27
C TYR A 195 4.37 20.96 -4.00
N HIS A 196 5.58 20.45 -4.25
CA HIS A 196 6.81 21.28 -4.16
C HIS A 196 6.76 22.50 -5.10
N LYS A 197 6.30 22.32 -6.35
CA LYS A 197 6.12 23.46 -7.28
C LYS A 197 5.17 24.53 -6.74
N LYS A 198 4.21 24.17 -5.88
CA LYS A 198 3.23 25.08 -5.30
C LYS A 198 3.68 25.67 -3.96
N TYR A 199 4.51 24.97 -3.23
CA TYR A 199 5.00 25.31 -1.90
C TYR A 199 6.51 25.02 -1.82
N PRO A 200 7.34 25.72 -2.62
CA PRO A 200 8.78 25.43 -2.74
C PRO A 200 9.54 25.61 -1.42
N GLU A 201 9.04 26.49 -0.54
CA GLU A 201 9.62 26.82 0.76
C GLU A 201 9.71 25.61 1.72
N PHE A 202 8.94 24.53 1.48
CA PHE A 202 8.92 23.36 2.36
C PHE A 202 9.87 22.23 1.92
N GLY A 203 10.45 22.24 0.72
CA GLY A 203 11.38 21.19 0.26
C GLY A 203 10.73 19.82 0.02
N PHE A 204 9.46 19.76 -0.41
CA PHE A 204 8.75 18.48 -0.65
C PHE A 204 9.33 17.62 -1.77
N ASP A 205 10.18 18.15 -2.61
CA ASP A 205 10.92 17.43 -3.64
C ASP A 205 12.04 16.54 -3.06
N GLU A 206 12.58 16.90 -1.89
CA GLU A 206 13.58 16.11 -1.20
C GLU A 206 12.94 15.05 -0.29
N HIS A 207 12.27 15.49 0.74
CA HIS A 207 11.79 14.63 1.82
C HIS A 207 10.34 14.13 1.65
N LYS A 208 9.64 14.49 0.58
CA LYS A 208 8.27 14.01 0.27
C LYS A 208 7.26 14.18 1.42
N GLY A 209 7.48 15.19 2.29
CA GLY A 209 6.63 15.50 3.44
C GLY A 209 6.94 14.74 4.73
N TYR A 210 8.00 13.93 4.77
CA TYR A 210 8.47 13.30 6.01
C TYR A 210 9.07 14.33 6.97
N SER A 211 9.09 14.01 8.26
CA SER A 211 9.53 14.89 9.36
C SER A 211 11.06 14.98 9.46
N THR A 212 11.71 15.41 8.38
CA THR A 212 13.15 15.73 8.38
C THR A 212 13.39 17.04 9.09
N GLN A 213 14.65 17.30 9.49
CA GLN A 213 15.05 18.58 10.09
C GLN A 213 14.66 19.77 9.20
N LEU A 214 14.95 19.67 7.89
CA LEU A 214 14.57 20.68 6.90
C LEU A 214 13.06 20.98 6.92
N HIS A 215 12.21 19.94 6.93
CA HIS A 215 10.77 20.11 6.96
C HIS A 215 10.27 20.74 8.27
N ILE A 216 10.86 20.37 9.40
CA ILE A 216 10.51 20.93 10.72
C ILE A 216 10.91 22.41 10.79
N GLU A 217 12.08 22.79 10.28
CA GLU A 217 12.53 24.18 10.22
C GLU A 217 11.63 25.02 9.32
N ALA A 218 11.26 24.51 8.14
CA ALA A 218 10.31 25.17 7.26
C ALA A 218 8.94 25.37 7.94
N LEU A 219 8.44 24.34 8.68
CA LEU A 219 7.21 24.46 9.45
C LEU A 219 7.29 25.50 10.56
N LYS A 220 8.43 25.63 11.25
CA LYS A 220 8.65 26.67 12.27
C LYS A 220 8.67 28.06 11.67
N THR A 221 9.26 28.20 10.49
CA THR A 221 9.45 29.51 9.83
C THR A 221 8.17 30.00 9.15
N PHE A 222 7.52 29.12 8.38
CA PHE A 222 6.39 29.50 7.51
C PHE A 222 5.03 29.10 8.05
N GLY A 223 4.99 28.29 9.13
CA GLY A 223 3.76 27.64 9.57
C GLY A 223 3.29 26.55 8.59
N PRO A 224 2.24 25.80 8.91
CA PRO A 224 1.75 24.73 8.05
C PRO A 224 0.94 25.26 6.85
N CYS A 225 1.26 24.79 5.64
CA CYS A 225 0.46 25.03 4.45
C CYS A 225 -0.76 24.08 4.35
N LYS A 226 -1.60 24.27 3.29
CA LYS A 226 -2.89 23.55 3.11
C LYS A 226 -2.80 22.04 3.02
N ILE A 227 -1.62 21.47 2.73
CA ILE A 227 -1.42 20.04 2.60
C ILE A 227 -0.83 19.38 3.86
N HIS A 228 -0.57 20.14 4.91
CA HIS A 228 -0.15 19.59 6.19
C HIS A 228 -1.32 18.94 6.93
N ARG A 229 -1.03 17.85 7.63
CA ARG A 229 -1.99 17.08 8.40
C ARG A 229 -2.16 17.71 9.78
N GLN A 230 -3.22 18.48 9.93
CA GLN A 230 -3.47 19.31 11.12
C GLN A 230 -3.64 18.47 12.40
N SER A 231 -4.05 17.20 12.27
CA SER A 231 -4.19 16.28 13.42
C SER A 231 -2.86 15.75 13.95
N PHE A 232 -1.77 15.86 13.18
CA PHE A 232 -0.47 15.33 13.58
C PHE A 232 0.21 16.19 14.65
N LYS A 233 0.76 15.55 15.71
CA LYS A 233 1.32 16.24 16.88
C LYS A 233 2.32 17.33 16.48
N LEU A 234 3.32 17.02 15.64
CA LEU A 234 4.33 18.00 15.24
C LEU A 234 3.75 19.19 14.49
N VAL A 235 2.74 18.98 13.64
CA VAL A 235 2.08 20.08 12.92
C VAL A 235 1.34 21.00 13.90
N LYS A 236 0.61 20.42 14.87
CA LYS A 236 -0.07 21.20 15.93
C LYS A 236 0.90 22.01 16.75
N LEU A 237 2.03 21.43 17.17
CA LEU A 237 3.06 22.14 17.95
C LEU A 237 3.65 23.31 17.18
N CYS A 238 3.88 23.17 15.87
CA CYS A 238 4.35 24.27 15.03
C CYS A 238 3.34 25.40 14.91
N GLN A 239 2.04 25.11 14.95
CA GLN A 239 1.00 26.16 14.94
C GLN A 239 0.91 26.93 16.25
N SER A 240 1.14 26.30 17.39
CA SER A 240 0.97 26.90 18.71
C SER A 240 2.19 27.65 19.24
N ASN A 241 3.29 27.76 18.45
CA ASN A 241 4.59 28.28 18.90
C ASN A 241 5.18 27.59 20.15
N GLN A 242 4.68 26.40 20.51
CA GLN A 242 5.08 25.65 21.73
C GLN A 242 6.31 24.74 21.54
N ILE A 243 6.94 24.75 20.37
CA ILE A 243 8.06 23.84 20.04
C ILE A 243 9.27 24.01 20.98
N ASN A 244 9.45 25.20 21.55
CA ASN A 244 10.61 25.50 22.40
C ASN A 244 10.59 24.81 23.78
N LEU A 245 9.48 24.19 24.17
CA LEU A 245 9.30 23.58 25.50
C LEU A 245 9.45 22.04 25.52
N GLU A 246 9.22 21.33 24.41
CA GLU A 246 9.20 19.87 24.39
C GLU A 246 10.46 19.21 23.73
N MET A 247 11.43 19.98 23.25
CA MET A 247 12.66 19.47 22.66
C MET A 247 13.92 19.67 23.54
N LYS A 248 13.71 19.78 24.88
CA LYS A 248 14.81 19.75 25.86
C LYS A 248 14.90 18.41 26.55
#